data_0a5d6c77531197436b8a0950421e65fe
#
_entry.id   0a5d6c77531197436b8a0950421e65fe
#
_cell.length_a   1.000
_cell.length_b   1.000
_cell.length_c   1.000
_cell.angle_alpha   90.00
_cell.angle_beta   90.00
_cell.angle_gamma   90.00
#
_symmetry.space_group_name_H-M   'P 1'
#
loop_
_entity.id
_entity.type
_entity.pdbx_description
1 polymer ?
#
loop_
_entity_poly.entity_id
_entity_poly.type
_entity_poly.pdbx_seq_one_letter_code
_entity_poly.pdbx_strand_id
1 'polypeptide(L)'
;MRILFDNINFNSRSGPNSFGKKLRDGLLKLDHDVRDSFATGENPDVSLSFIINQKPTMPNVLRLDGIYFNTSQDFNALNDPIRRSYIAADTVVFQSKFNQHLTERYFGSVENTYIIGNGVD
;
A
#
# COMPACT_ATOMS: atom_id res chain seq x y z
N MET A 1 0.71 12.85 -13.42
CA MET A 1 1.47 13.11 -12.18
C MET A 1 2.56 12.06 -12.02
N ARG A 2 3.55 12.36 -11.21
CA ARG A 2 4.61 11.42 -10.86
C ARG A 2 4.19 10.63 -9.63
N ILE A 3 4.12 9.32 -9.73
CA ILE A 3 3.67 8.42 -8.66
C ILE A 3 4.78 7.45 -8.32
N LEU A 4 5.25 7.49 -7.08
CA LEU A 4 6.23 6.54 -6.57
C LEU A 4 5.50 5.31 -6.03
N PHE A 5 5.83 4.13 -6.53
CA PHE A 5 5.38 2.86 -5.94
C PHE A 5 6.44 2.38 -4.95
N ASP A 6 6.10 2.39 -3.68
CA ASP A 6 6.97 2.03 -2.57
C ASP A 6 6.68 0.62 -2.10
N ASN A 7 7.72 -0.13 -1.78
CA ASN A 7 7.64 -1.52 -1.35
C ASN A 7 6.99 -2.44 -2.38
N ILE A 8 7.40 -2.31 -3.63
CA ILE A 8 6.91 -3.09 -4.77
C ILE A 8 8.06 -3.79 -5.48
N ASN A 9 7.81 -4.99 -5.97
CA ASN A 9 8.74 -5.70 -6.85
C ASN A 9 7.98 -6.14 -8.11
N PHE A 10 8.17 -5.41 -9.21
CA PHE A 10 7.48 -5.67 -10.47
C PHE A 10 7.85 -7.01 -11.10
N ASN A 11 8.94 -7.64 -10.66
CA ASN A 11 9.36 -8.96 -11.15
C ASN A 11 8.76 -10.13 -10.35
N SER A 12 8.13 -9.84 -9.20
CA SER A 12 7.48 -10.84 -8.36
C SER A 12 6.07 -11.14 -8.86
N ARG A 13 5.64 -12.39 -8.68
CA ARG A 13 4.28 -12.83 -8.99
C ARG A 13 3.40 -12.95 -7.76
N SER A 14 3.85 -12.48 -6.59
CA SER A 14 3.02 -12.47 -5.39
C SER A 14 1.80 -11.57 -5.60
N GLY A 15 0.74 -11.80 -4.80
CA GLY A 15 -0.53 -11.07 -4.94
C GLY A 15 -0.38 -9.54 -4.96
N PRO A 16 0.24 -8.91 -3.94
CA PRO A 16 0.42 -7.46 -3.93
C PRO A 16 1.25 -6.94 -5.10
N ASN A 17 2.31 -7.65 -5.48
CA ASN A 17 3.17 -7.24 -6.59
C ASN A 17 2.48 -7.39 -7.94
N SER A 18 1.71 -8.47 -8.13
CA SER A 18 0.91 -8.65 -9.35
C SER A 18 -0.14 -7.56 -9.51
N PHE A 19 -0.82 -7.21 -8.42
CA PHE A 19 -1.78 -6.10 -8.41
C PHE A 19 -1.08 -4.78 -8.73
N GLY A 20 0.06 -4.51 -8.11
CA GLY A 20 0.83 -3.29 -8.35
C GLY A 20 1.26 -3.14 -9.80
N LYS A 21 1.66 -4.24 -10.44
CA LYS A 21 2.03 -4.25 -11.86
C LYS A 21 0.84 -3.89 -12.75
N LYS A 22 -0.33 -4.45 -12.49
CA LYS A 22 -1.55 -4.12 -13.24
C LYS A 22 -1.97 -2.67 -13.03
N LEU A 23 -1.90 -2.19 -11.80
CA LEU A 23 -2.20 -0.80 -11.46
C LEU A 23 -1.24 0.16 -12.17
N ARG A 24 0.06 -0.15 -12.17
CA ARG A 24 1.06 0.63 -12.91
C ARG A 24 0.68 0.73 -14.38
N ASP A 25 0.38 -0.40 -15.02
CA ASP A 25 0.05 -0.43 -16.44
C ASP A 25 -1.19 0.41 -16.74
N GLY A 26 -2.21 0.37 -15.88
CA GLY A 26 -3.41 1.19 -16.00
C GLY A 26 -3.13 2.68 -15.85
N LEU A 27 -2.31 3.05 -14.87
CA LEU A 27 -1.94 4.46 -14.63
C LEU A 27 -1.07 5.02 -15.76
N LEU A 28 -0.17 4.21 -16.33
CA LEU A 28 0.62 4.61 -17.49
C LEU A 28 -0.27 4.92 -18.70
N LYS A 29 -1.34 4.16 -18.90
CA LYS A 29 -2.32 4.43 -19.96
C LYS A 29 -3.08 5.74 -19.75
N LEU A 30 -3.15 6.24 -18.52
CA LEU A 30 -3.74 7.51 -18.15
C LEU A 30 -2.71 8.64 -18.13
N ASP A 31 -1.55 8.44 -18.73
CA ASP A 31 -0.46 9.42 -18.86
C ASP A 31 0.18 9.83 -17.53
N HIS A 32 0.12 8.98 -16.50
CA HIS A 32 0.87 9.16 -15.28
C HIS A 32 2.26 8.53 -15.40
N ASP A 33 3.25 9.10 -14.73
CA ASP A 33 4.60 8.55 -14.64
C ASP A 33 4.70 7.74 -13.35
N VAL A 34 4.77 6.41 -13.47
CA VAL A 34 4.77 5.47 -12.34
C VAL A 34 6.10 4.73 -12.32
N ARG A 35 6.83 4.86 -11.22
CA ARG A 35 8.14 4.19 -11.04
C ARG A 35 8.29 3.70 -9.60
N ASP A 36 9.17 2.72 -9.39
CA ASP A 36 9.56 2.26 -8.06
C ASP A 36 10.71 3.10 -7.48
N SER A 37 11.31 3.98 -8.27
CA SER A 37 12.31 4.95 -7.82
C SER A 37 12.38 6.13 -8.78
N PHE A 38 12.71 7.30 -8.24
CA PHE A 38 12.94 8.50 -9.02
C PHE A 38 14.35 9.01 -8.78
N ALA A 39 14.97 9.60 -9.81
CA ALA A 39 16.30 10.17 -9.71
C ALA A 39 16.30 11.40 -8.81
N THR A 40 17.46 11.76 -8.29
CA THR A 40 17.64 13.00 -7.53
C THR A 40 17.22 14.20 -8.37
N GLY A 41 16.34 15.04 -7.82
CA GLY A 41 15.78 16.19 -8.53
C GLY A 41 14.45 15.91 -9.23
N GLU A 42 14.09 14.65 -9.42
CA GLU A 42 12.76 14.26 -9.89
C GLU A 42 11.87 13.95 -8.66
N ASN A 43 10.97 14.87 -8.33
CA ASN A 43 10.14 14.70 -7.11
C ASN A 43 8.80 14.08 -7.46
N PRO A 44 8.44 12.93 -6.85
CA PRO A 44 7.10 12.39 -7.00
C PRO A 44 6.05 13.31 -6.40
N ASP A 45 4.85 13.32 -7.00
CA ASP A 45 3.71 14.08 -6.46
C ASP A 45 3.04 13.35 -5.31
N VAL A 46 3.11 12.02 -5.32
CA VAL A 46 2.51 11.14 -4.31
C VAL A 46 3.26 9.82 -4.29
N SER A 47 3.28 9.15 -3.15
CA SER A 47 3.76 7.78 -3.05
C SER A 47 2.62 6.83 -2.69
N LEU A 48 2.60 5.65 -3.30
CA LEU A 48 1.72 4.55 -2.97
C LEU A 48 2.56 3.41 -2.41
N SER A 49 2.38 3.12 -1.13
CA SER A 49 3.09 2.05 -0.44
C SER A 49 2.23 0.80 -0.36
N PHE A 50 2.83 -0.35 -0.64
CA PHE A 50 2.15 -1.64 -0.61
C PHE A 50 2.49 -2.35 0.70
N ILE A 51 1.53 -2.43 1.61
CA ILE A 51 1.57 -3.08 2.92
C ILE A 51 2.44 -2.30 3.92
N ILE A 52 3.65 -1.93 3.55
CA ILE A 52 4.61 -1.22 4.40
C ILE A 52 5.17 -0.02 3.63
N ASN A 53 5.27 1.13 4.29
CA ASN A 53 5.97 2.27 3.71
C ASN A 53 7.46 2.18 4.08
N GLN A 54 8.31 1.82 3.12
CA GLN A 54 9.75 1.70 3.30
C GLN A 54 10.48 3.02 3.05
N LYS A 55 10.24 3.61 1.89
CA LYS A 55 10.86 4.88 1.46
C LYS A 55 9.80 5.77 0.81
N PRO A 56 8.73 6.10 1.55
CA PRO A 56 7.66 6.90 0.97
C PRO A 56 8.09 8.35 0.79
N THR A 57 7.43 9.03 -0.14
CA THR A 57 7.42 10.49 -0.21
C THR A 57 6.04 10.98 0.23
N MET A 58 5.96 12.21 0.71
CA MET A 58 4.67 12.78 1.13
C MET A 58 4.01 13.54 -0.02
N PRO A 59 2.69 13.45 -0.18
CA PRO A 59 1.76 12.64 0.63
C PRO A 59 1.90 11.14 0.33
N ASN A 60 1.61 10.31 1.33
CA ASN A 60 1.73 8.85 1.24
C ASN A 60 0.37 8.18 1.36
N VAL A 61 0.05 7.31 0.42
CA VAL A 61 -1.11 6.43 0.42
C VAL A 61 -0.61 5.01 0.71
N LEU A 62 -1.15 4.38 1.75
CA LEU A 62 -0.83 3.00 2.11
C LEU A 62 -1.97 2.09 1.69
N ARG A 63 -1.66 1.05 0.91
CA ARG A 63 -2.63 0.02 0.53
C ARG A 63 -2.37 -1.24 1.34
N LEU A 64 -3.42 -1.69 2.05
CA LEU A 64 -3.36 -2.89 2.87
C LEU A 64 -4.21 -4.01 2.26
N ASP A 65 -3.59 -5.19 2.12
CA ASP A 65 -4.28 -6.41 1.70
C ASP A 65 -4.81 -7.20 2.90
N GLY A 66 -4.22 -7.02 4.08
CA GLY A 66 -4.61 -7.69 5.31
C GLY A 66 -3.53 -7.55 6.38
N ILE A 67 -3.80 -8.14 7.53
CA ILE A 67 -2.86 -8.21 8.64
C ILE A 67 -2.74 -9.66 9.11
N TYR A 68 -1.69 -9.96 9.86
CA TYR A 68 -1.52 -11.28 10.46
C TYR A 68 -2.43 -11.42 11.68
N PHE A 69 -3.15 -12.55 11.79
CA PHE A 69 -4.05 -12.81 12.92
C PHE A 69 -4.05 -14.27 13.35
N ASN A 70 -3.17 -15.11 12.78
CA ASN A 70 -3.08 -16.51 13.10
C ASN A 70 -2.34 -16.70 14.44
N THR A 71 -2.99 -17.33 15.41
CA THR A 71 -2.42 -17.53 16.75
C THR A 71 -1.25 -18.51 16.78
N SER A 72 -1.01 -19.27 15.72
CA SER A 72 0.18 -20.12 15.58
C SER A 72 1.45 -19.33 15.25
N GLN A 73 1.32 -18.02 14.98
CA GLN A 73 2.41 -17.12 14.66
C GLN A 73 2.50 -16.01 15.71
N ASP A 74 3.68 -15.40 15.85
CA ASP A 74 3.80 -14.16 16.61
C ASP A 74 3.27 -13.00 15.73
N PHE A 75 1.95 -12.90 15.68
CA PHE A 75 1.30 -11.91 14.81
C PHE A 75 1.56 -10.47 15.29
N ASN A 76 1.87 -10.23 16.56
CA ASN A 76 2.22 -8.90 17.04
C ASN A 76 3.54 -8.43 16.42
N ALA A 77 4.56 -9.31 16.42
CA ALA A 77 5.85 -8.98 15.80
C ALA A 77 5.71 -8.83 14.27
N LEU A 78 4.94 -9.70 13.62
CA LEU A 78 4.73 -9.64 12.16
C LEU A 78 3.93 -8.40 11.76
N ASN A 79 2.98 -7.95 12.58
CA ASN A 79 2.14 -6.80 12.30
C ASN A 79 2.80 -5.47 12.68
N ASP A 80 3.85 -5.44 13.47
CA ASP A 80 4.43 -4.19 13.97
C ASP A 80 4.87 -3.24 12.85
N PRO A 81 5.61 -3.69 11.81
CA PRO A 81 5.93 -2.81 10.68
C PRO A 81 4.70 -2.31 9.94
N ILE A 82 3.68 -3.15 9.79
CA ILE A 82 2.42 -2.78 9.12
C ILE A 82 1.69 -1.73 9.94
N ARG A 83 1.60 -1.91 11.27
CA ARG A 83 0.96 -0.95 12.16
C ARG A 83 1.65 0.42 12.13
N ARG A 84 2.96 0.45 12.14
CA ARG A 84 3.73 1.70 12.05
C ARG A 84 3.45 2.44 10.75
N SER A 85 3.41 1.70 9.64
CA SER A 85 3.09 2.27 8.32
C SER A 85 1.65 2.79 8.29
N TYR A 86 0.71 2.05 8.89
CA TYR A 86 -0.70 2.41 8.98
C TYR A 86 -0.91 3.73 9.71
N ILE A 87 -0.20 3.93 10.80
CA ILE A 87 -0.30 5.17 11.59
C ILE A 87 0.37 6.34 10.87
N ALA A 88 1.47 6.09 10.17
CA ALA A 88 2.26 7.14 9.52
C ALA A 88 1.70 7.61 8.18
N ALA A 89 0.86 6.83 7.50
CA ALA A 89 0.34 7.17 6.18
C ALA A 89 -0.69 8.31 6.25
N ASP A 90 -0.72 9.13 5.21
CA ASP A 90 -1.72 10.20 5.07
C ASP A 90 -3.11 9.64 4.72
N THR A 91 -3.14 8.59 3.93
CA THR A 91 -4.37 7.92 3.50
C THR A 91 -4.14 6.42 3.49
N VAL A 92 -5.14 5.65 3.93
CA VAL A 92 -5.09 4.18 3.90
C VAL A 92 -6.20 3.66 2.99
N VAL A 93 -5.84 2.76 2.08
CA VAL A 93 -6.76 2.06 1.21
C VAL A 93 -6.84 0.60 1.63
N PHE A 94 -8.04 0.14 1.98
CA PHE A 94 -8.31 -1.25 2.33
C PHE A 94 -8.85 -1.99 1.12
N GLN A 95 -8.50 -3.25 1.00
CA GLN A 95 -8.98 -4.12 -0.07
C GLN A 95 -10.48 -4.45 0.07
N SER A 96 -11.00 -4.51 1.30
CA SER A 96 -12.37 -4.89 1.58
C SER A 96 -12.82 -4.35 2.93
N LYS A 97 -14.15 -4.38 3.18
CA LYS A 97 -14.69 -4.05 4.51
C LYS A 97 -14.18 -4.99 5.59
N PHE A 98 -14.06 -6.28 5.26
CA PHE A 98 -13.53 -7.27 6.20
C PHE A 98 -12.10 -6.88 6.62
N ASN A 99 -11.26 -6.52 5.68
CA ASN A 99 -9.89 -6.08 5.95
C ASN A 99 -9.88 -4.81 6.80
N GLN A 100 -10.73 -3.83 6.49
CA GLN A 100 -10.86 -2.61 7.29
C GLN A 100 -11.25 -2.92 8.74
N HIS A 101 -12.30 -3.71 8.95
CA HIS A 101 -12.78 -4.03 10.29
C HIS A 101 -11.71 -4.80 11.09
N LEU A 102 -11.04 -5.75 10.46
CA LEU A 102 -9.98 -6.53 11.09
C LEU A 102 -8.81 -5.61 11.51
N THR A 103 -8.37 -4.74 10.61
CA THR A 103 -7.27 -3.82 10.87
C THR A 103 -7.62 -2.83 11.99
N GLU A 104 -8.82 -2.24 11.95
CA GLU A 104 -9.26 -1.30 12.98
C GLU A 104 -9.40 -1.97 14.34
N ARG A 105 -9.80 -3.24 14.38
CA ARG A 105 -9.90 -4.00 15.62
C ARG A 105 -8.55 -4.16 16.31
N TYR A 106 -7.49 -4.37 15.55
CA TYR A 106 -6.15 -4.62 16.11
C TYR A 106 -5.29 -3.36 16.21
N PHE A 107 -5.47 -2.40 15.32
CA PHE A 107 -4.62 -1.20 15.23
C PHE A 107 -5.33 0.09 15.62
N GLY A 108 -6.66 0.09 15.73
CA GLY A 108 -7.47 1.30 15.91
C GLY A 108 -7.84 1.95 14.59
N SER A 109 -8.69 2.95 14.65
CA SER A 109 -9.15 3.69 13.46
C SER A 109 -8.22 4.85 13.16
N VAL A 110 -8.08 5.18 11.88
CA VAL A 110 -7.37 6.37 11.42
C VAL A 110 -8.29 7.18 10.51
N GLU A 111 -7.95 8.45 10.30
CA GLU A 111 -8.66 9.33 9.37
C GLU A 111 -8.28 8.97 7.92
N ASN A 112 -9.07 9.46 6.95
CA ASN A 112 -8.79 9.32 5.53
C ASN A 112 -8.58 7.87 5.07
N THR A 113 -9.63 7.06 5.22
CA THR A 113 -9.62 5.67 4.76
C THR A 113 -10.59 5.48 3.59
N TYR A 114 -10.23 4.56 2.69
CA TYR A 114 -11.05 4.19 1.54
C TYR A 114 -11.05 2.67 1.40
N ILE A 115 -12.12 2.14 0.82
CA ILE A 115 -12.20 0.72 0.48
C ILE A 115 -12.24 0.62 -1.04
N ILE A 116 -11.19 0.05 -1.62
CA ILE A 116 -11.09 -0.14 -3.06
C ILE A 116 -10.65 -1.58 -3.30
N GLY A 117 -11.53 -2.38 -3.88
CA GLY A 117 -11.22 -3.78 -4.22
C GLY A 117 -10.21 -3.87 -5.35
N ASN A 118 -9.67 -5.09 -5.55
CA ASN A 118 -8.65 -5.34 -6.58
C ASN A 118 -9.20 -5.34 -8.00
N GLY A 119 -10.52 -5.32 -8.15
CA GLY A 119 -11.14 -5.48 -9.45
C GLY A 119 -11.18 -6.94 -9.89
N VAL A 120 -11.69 -7.17 -11.08
CA VAL A 120 -11.80 -8.49 -11.70
C VAL A 120 -11.04 -8.46 -13.01
N ASP A 121 -10.26 -9.49 -13.26
CA ASP A 121 -9.55 -9.64 -14.54
C ASP A 121 -10.44 -10.25 -15.60
#